data_4505abe7a4f9c936cf79e39cec4ec692
#
_entry.id   4505abe7a4f9c936cf79e39cec4ec692
#
_cell.length_a   1.000
_cell.length_b   1.000
_cell.length_c   1.000
_cell.angle_alpha   90.00
_cell.angle_beta   90.00
_cell.angle_gamma   90.00
#
_symmetry.space_group_name_H-M   'P 1'
#
loop_
_entity.id
_entity.type
_entity.pdbx_description
1 polymer ?
#
loop_
_entity_poly.entity_id
_entity_poly.type
_entity_poly.pdbx_seq_one_letter_code
_entity_poly.pdbx_strand_id
1 'polypeptide(L)'
;MSKYYTNVASVGNNILYRGVKDGRRVKLKIAYTPTLFLPSKKQTKFTSLDGEYLEPMKFESIREARDFVKRYEGVENFRIYGNNSYAYAFIADEQKGMVDWKIEDLSIAVIDIEVGSENGFPDPYLATEPITAICIKYLNGQTVVFGCGDYELRGEETYVKCDDEFQLCKKFLRFWEENCPDVISGWNIKFFDIPYLVNRFNKILGEEDTRKLSPWNFISSRKAVVNNRELTAYEFVGVSTLDYIELYRWYAPSGKSQESYRLDAIAQVELGEGKISYDEFDNLHALYRLNHQKFIEYNIKDVELIFKLENKLKLIELGLTLAYDTKTNYEDIFAQTRMWDALIYNYLLDKNIIVPPKEEKHKSSAFEGAYVKVPQVGLHNYVASFDLNSLYPHLMMQYNISPETIIEVKDYDANMRQIISDGVSVDKMLSKEVDTSKLQGVTITPNGQFFRTDKKGFLPQMMEDMYEDRKKFKKLMLKAKQDYENEKDKTKLYEIEKLIARYNNLQLAKKVSLNSAYGALGSQYFRFYDLRQALAVTLAGQLSIRWIENKLNEYMNKLLKTTGIDYVIASDTDSIYLRLG
;
A
#
# COMPACT_ATOMS: atom_id res chain seq x y z
N MET A 1 -10.81 -11.06 24.04
CA MET A 1 -11.49 -9.77 23.75
C MET A 1 -10.80 -9.16 22.54
N SER A 2 -11.49 -9.09 21.41
CA SER A 2 -10.93 -8.50 20.19
C SER A 2 -10.96 -6.97 20.31
N LYS A 3 -9.81 -6.33 20.12
CA LYS A 3 -9.68 -4.86 20.06
C LYS A 3 -8.77 -4.51 18.91
N TYR A 4 -9.28 -3.77 17.94
CA TYR A 4 -8.49 -3.28 16.82
C TYR A 4 -8.99 -1.92 16.34
N TYR A 5 -8.08 -1.14 15.78
CA TYR A 5 -8.38 0.21 15.29
C TYR A 5 -8.96 0.16 13.87
N THR A 6 -9.76 1.17 13.51
CA THR A 6 -10.19 1.44 12.13
C THR A 6 -9.59 2.75 11.60
N ASN A 7 -9.28 3.69 12.49
CA ASN A 7 -8.55 4.91 12.15
C ASN A 7 -7.92 5.51 13.42
N VAL A 8 -6.70 5.98 13.30
CA VAL A 8 -5.95 6.62 14.38
C VAL A 8 -5.30 7.90 13.88
N ALA A 9 -5.68 9.03 14.43
CA ALA A 9 -5.11 10.33 14.09
C ALA A 9 -4.57 11.06 15.32
N SER A 10 -3.44 11.74 15.18
CA SER A 10 -2.85 12.58 16.24
C SER A 10 -3.21 14.04 16.00
N VAL A 11 -4.06 14.60 16.87
CA VAL A 11 -4.52 15.99 16.79
C VAL A 11 -4.30 16.70 18.12
N GLY A 12 -3.46 17.73 18.12
CA GLY A 12 -3.04 18.41 19.36
C GLY A 12 -2.32 17.44 20.31
N ASN A 13 -2.81 17.31 21.54
CA ASN A 13 -2.30 16.40 22.56
C ASN A 13 -3.02 15.06 22.61
N ASN A 14 -3.95 14.81 21.68
CA ASN A 14 -4.82 13.65 21.73
C ASN A 14 -4.63 12.76 20.51
N ILE A 15 -4.84 11.48 20.76
CA ILE A 15 -5.12 10.49 19.73
C ILE A 15 -6.63 10.41 19.56
N LEU A 16 -7.09 10.64 18.34
CA LEU A 16 -8.46 10.39 17.90
C LEU A 16 -8.51 8.95 17.40
N TYR A 17 -9.13 8.09 18.19
CA TYR A 17 -9.18 6.65 17.95
C TYR A 17 -10.58 6.22 17.53
N ARG A 18 -10.71 5.58 16.40
CA ARG A 18 -11.86 4.75 16.05
C ARG A 18 -11.41 3.30 15.93
N GLY A 19 -12.28 2.40 16.29
CA GLY A 19 -11.98 0.97 16.24
C GLY A 19 -13.14 0.11 16.65
N VAL A 20 -12.87 -1.19 16.78
CA VAL A 20 -13.79 -2.19 17.27
C VAL A 20 -13.27 -2.74 18.59
N LYS A 21 -14.17 -2.88 19.57
CA LYS A 21 -13.90 -3.54 20.84
C LYS A 21 -15.05 -4.51 21.13
N ASP A 22 -14.74 -5.79 21.21
CA ASP A 22 -15.70 -6.87 21.46
C ASP A 22 -16.91 -6.84 20.50
N GLY A 23 -16.64 -6.66 19.19
CA GLY A 23 -17.64 -6.57 18.12
C GLY A 23 -18.43 -5.27 18.09
N ARG A 24 -18.09 -4.27 18.92
CA ARG A 24 -18.77 -2.96 18.94
C ARG A 24 -17.83 -1.86 18.47
N ARG A 25 -18.32 -1.02 17.60
CA ARG A 25 -17.59 0.17 17.13
C ARG A 25 -17.44 1.19 18.24
N VAL A 26 -16.23 1.69 18.44
CA VAL A 26 -15.90 2.67 19.49
C VAL A 26 -15.23 3.91 18.88
N LYS A 27 -15.45 5.06 19.53
CA LYS A 27 -14.87 6.36 19.18
C LYS A 27 -14.34 6.99 20.46
N LEU A 28 -13.02 7.16 20.57
CA LEU A 28 -12.36 7.60 21.79
C LEU A 28 -11.37 8.72 21.50
N LYS A 29 -11.35 9.75 22.35
CA LYS A 29 -10.33 10.78 22.39
C LYS A 29 -9.41 10.49 23.56
N ILE A 30 -8.15 10.14 23.29
CA ILE A 30 -7.20 9.61 24.27
C ILE A 30 -6.04 10.59 24.42
N ALA A 31 -5.79 11.08 25.62
CA ALA A 31 -4.56 11.79 25.94
C ALA A 31 -3.39 10.80 25.85
N TYR A 32 -2.37 11.12 25.06
CA TYR A 32 -1.25 10.23 24.82
C TYR A 32 0.04 10.80 25.39
N THR A 33 0.78 9.96 26.08
CA THR A 33 2.07 10.26 26.71
C THR A 33 3.18 9.54 25.96
N PRO A 34 3.81 10.20 24.96
CA PRO A 34 4.82 9.56 24.12
C PRO A 34 6.07 9.18 24.90
N THR A 35 6.74 8.13 24.43
CA THR A 35 8.09 7.76 24.88
C THR A 35 9.06 7.91 23.72
N LEU A 36 10.11 8.69 23.92
CA LEU A 36 11.29 8.77 23.06
C LEU A 36 12.49 8.22 23.81
N PHE A 37 13.63 8.09 23.14
CA PHE A 37 14.80 7.44 23.74
C PHE A 37 16.05 8.29 23.49
N LEU A 38 16.91 8.35 24.50
CA LEU A 38 18.18 9.07 24.46
C LEU A 38 19.35 8.12 24.69
N PRO A 39 20.55 8.42 24.15
CA PRO A 39 21.75 7.68 24.44
C PRO A 39 22.02 7.60 25.94
N SER A 40 22.41 6.42 26.45
CA SER A 40 22.69 6.18 27.85
C SER A 40 24.08 5.57 28.02
N LYS A 41 24.83 6.09 29.01
CA LYS A 41 26.10 5.48 29.42
C LYS A 41 25.91 4.22 30.28
N LYS A 42 24.69 4.00 30.77
CA LYS A 42 24.35 2.82 31.58
C LYS A 42 23.75 1.76 30.67
N GLN A 43 24.03 0.51 30.98
CA GLN A 43 23.39 -0.62 30.34
C GLN A 43 21.88 -0.59 30.62
N THR A 44 21.09 -0.64 29.55
CA THR A 44 19.62 -0.72 29.58
C THR A 44 19.16 -1.90 28.72
N LYS A 45 17.87 -2.19 28.75
CA LYS A 45 17.28 -3.20 27.83
C LYS A 45 17.11 -2.72 26.41
N PHE A 46 17.17 -1.40 26.17
CA PHE A 46 16.97 -0.83 24.84
C PHE A 46 18.32 -0.46 24.22
N THR A 47 18.44 -0.74 22.92
CA THR A 47 19.64 -0.39 22.14
C THR A 47 19.26 0.28 20.81
N SER A 48 20.20 1.03 20.23
CA SER A 48 20.16 1.44 18.84
C SER A 48 20.49 0.26 17.91
N LEU A 49 20.39 0.46 16.60
CA LEU A 49 20.85 -0.52 15.61
C LEU A 49 22.35 -0.80 15.70
N ASP A 50 23.13 0.18 16.12
CA ASP A 50 24.58 0.09 16.28
C ASP A 50 24.99 -0.50 17.66
N GLY A 51 24.01 -0.84 18.50
CA GLY A 51 24.23 -1.44 19.82
C GLY A 51 24.48 -0.41 20.94
N GLU A 52 24.30 0.89 20.71
CA GLU A 52 24.36 1.91 21.75
C GLU A 52 23.18 1.74 22.72
N TYR A 53 23.45 1.80 24.03
CA TYR A 53 22.38 1.71 25.03
C TYR A 53 21.52 2.97 25.03
N LEU A 54 20.21 2.79 25.13
CA LEU A 54 19.23 3.88 25.10
C LEU A 54 18.34 3.83 26.34
N GLU A 55 18.06 5.00 26.93
CA GLU A 55 17.11 5.10 28.04
C GLU A 55 15.80 5.76 27.57
N PRO A 56 14.64 5.24 28.05
CA PRO A 56 13.34 5.80 27.69
C PRO A 56 13.08 7.11 28.43
N MET A 57 12.62 8.11 27.70
CA MET A 57 12.14 9.39 28.21
C MET A 57 10.66 9.54 27.92
N LYS A 58 9.84 9.53 28.98
CA LYS A 58 8.39 9.74 28.86
C LYS A 58 8.05 11.22 28.91
N PHE A 59 7.12 11.63 28.09
CA PHE A 59 6.59 12.98 28.06
C PHE A 59 5.14 12.99 28.53
N GLU A 60 4.72 14.06 29.19
CA GLU A 60 3.34 14.20 29.67
C GLU A 60 2.35 14.45 28.55
N SER A 61 2.80 14.94 27.39
CA SER A 61 1.95 15.20 26.23
C SER A 61 2.68 15.12 24.91
N ILE A 62 1.91 14.98 23.82
CA ILE A 62 2.42 15.05 22.44
C ILE A 62 3.12 16.39 22.17
N ARG A 63 2.58 17.49 22.70
CA ARG A 63 3.14 18.82 22.52
C ARG A 63 4.52 18.92 23.15
N GLU A 64 4.65 18.48 24.39
CA GLU A 64 5.93 18.48 25.09
C GLU A 64 7.00 17.66 24.33
N ALA A 65 6.64 16.47 23.85
CA ALA A 65 7.55 15.65 23.05
C ALA A 65 7.95 16.35 21.73
N ARG A 66 7.00 16.99 21.03
CA ARG A 66 7.29 17.78 19.81
C ARG A 66 8.20 18.96 20.10
N ASP A 67 7.92 19.71 21.15
CA ASP A 67 8.72 20.88 21.56
C ASP A 67 10.14 20.44 21.95
N PHE A 68 10.27 19.28 22.59
CA PHE A 68 11.57 18.67 22.90
C PHE A 68 12.33 18.32 21.62
N VAL A 69 11.73 17.58 20.70
CA VAL A 69 12.37 17.20 19.43
C VAL A 69 12.81 18.46 18.68
N LYS A 70 11.93 19.46 18.55
CA LYS A 70 12.23 20.71 17.85
C LYS A 70 13.36 21.52 18.50
N ARG A 71 13.44 21.50 19.83
CA ARG A 71 14.50 22.23 20.58
C ARG A 71 15.89 21.67 20.28
N TYR A 72 15.99 20.37 20.07
CA TYR A 72 17.27 19.69 19.84
C TYR A 72 17.51 19.33 18.38
N GLU A 73 16.63 19.76 17.48
CA GLU A 73 16.79 19.60 16.03
C GLU A 73 18.06 20.33 15.57
N GLY A 74 18.91 19.62 14.83
CA GLY A 74 20.18 20.17 14.34
C GLY A 74 21.29 20.35 15.39
N VAL A 75 21.07 19.93 16.63
CA VAL A 75 22.13 19.93 17.65
C VAL A 75 23.12 18.81 17.36
N GLU A 76 24.36 19.17 17.07
CA GLU A 76 25.42 18.22 16.71
C GLU A 76 25.65 17.18 17.82
N ASN A 77 25.76 15.91 17.45
CA ASN A 77 25.95 14.77 18.35
C ASN A 77 24.82 14.51 19.37
N PHE A 78 23.65 15.12 19.19
CA PHE A 78 22.48 14.83 20.02
C PHE A 78 21.40 14.13 19.19
N ARG A 79 21.20 12.84 19.41
CA ARG A 79 20.22 12.02 18.68
C ARG A 79 19.06 11.64 19.59
N ILE A 80 17.84 11.85 19.06
CA ILE A 80 16.59 11.44 19.70
C ILE A 80 16.02 10.26 18.92
N TYR A 81 16.02 9.09 19.55
CA TYR A 81 15.56 7.84 18.95
C TYR A 81 14.06 7.63 19.18
N GLY A 82 13.43 6.83 18.34
CA GLY A 82 12.03 6.46 18.44
C GLY A 82 11.17 7.01 17.31
N ASN A 83 9.86 6.87 17.45
CA ASN A 83 8.91 7.30 16.42
C ASN A 83 8.19 8.58 16.86
N ASN A 84 8.44 9.69 16.16
CA ASN A 84 7.79 10.98 16.34
C ASN A 84 6.45 11.12 15.58
N SER A 85 6.06 10.10 14.83
CA SER A 85 4.71 9.96 14.26
C SER A 85 3.80 9.30 15.29
N TYR A 86 3.24 10.10 16.20
CA TYR A 86 2.60 9.61 17.44
C TYR A 86 1.36 8.74 17.22
N ALA A 87 0.67 8.85 16.08
CA ALA A 87 -0.41 7.92 15.73
C ALA A 87 0.13 6.49 15.59
N TYR A 88 1.26 6.30 14.91
CA TYR A 88 1.88 4.98 14.71
C TYR A 88 2.59 4.47 15.97
N ALA A 89 3.18 5.38 16.76
CA ALA A 89 3.71 5.02 18.08
C ALA A 89 2.59 4.48 18.99
N PHE A 90 1.44 5.15 19.00
CA PHE A 90 0.25 4.69 19.74
C PHE A 90 -0.27 3.33 19.21
N ILE A 91 -0.37 3.16 17.89
CA ILE A 91 -0.79 1.87 17.30
C ILE A 91 0.17 0.75 17.74
N ALA A 92 1.49 0.99 17.71
CA ALA A 92 2.49 0.02 18.13
C ALA A 92 2.41 -0.31 19.63
N ASP A 93 2.05 0.65 20.46
CA ASP A 93 1.85 0.44 21.90
C ASP A 93 0.60 -0.41 22.20
N GLU A 94 -0.50 -0.17 21.47
CA GLU A 94 -1.80 -0.81 21.68
C GLU A 94 -1.94 -2.17 20.99
N GLN A 95 -1.28 -2.36 19.83
CA GLN A 95 -1.43 -3.55 19.00
C GLN A 95 -0.14 -4.38 19.01
N LYS A 96 -0.04 -5.32 19.95
CA LYS A 96 1.08 -6.27 20.00
C LYS A 96 0.76 -7.54 19.20
N GLY A 97 1.76 -8.05 18.49
CA GLY A 97 1.58 -9.23 17.63
C GLY A 97 0.69 -9.00 16.41
N MET A 98 0.10 -10.05 15.89
CA MET A 98 -0.82 -10.02 14.77
C MET A 98 -2.20 -9.51 15.21
N VAL A 99 -2.76 -8.57 14.45
CA VAL A 99 -4.11 -8.03 14.72
C VAL A 99 -5.16 -9.03 14.26
N ASP A 100 -5.99 -9.51 15.18
CA ASP A 100 -7.12 -10.39 14.86
C ASP A 100 -8.38 -9.57 14.64
N TRP A 101 -8.72 -9.35 13.38
CA TRP A 101 -9.82 -8.50 12.93
C TRP A 101 -10.81 -9.28 12.06
N LYS A 102 -12.03 -8.73 11.92
CA LYS A 102 -13.10 -9.31 11.11
C LYS A 102 -13.72 -8.23 10.24
N ILE A 103 -13.91 -8.54 8.96
CA ILE A 103 -14.50 -7.60 8.01
C ILE A 103 -15.97 -7.28 8.35
N GLU A 104 -16.67 -8.25 8.91
CA GLU A 104 -18.09 -8.12 9.31
C GLU A 104 -18.31 -7.09 10.43
N ASP A 105 -17.29 -6.81 11.24
CA ASP A 105 -17.37 -5.81 12.31
C ASP A 105 -17.15 -4.38 11.78
N LEU A 106 -16.70 -4.22 10.51
CA LEU A 106 -16.39 -2.94 9.89
C LEU A 106 -17.57 -2.42 9.08
N SER A 107 -17.81 -1.13 9.16
CA SER A 107 -18.75 -0.44 8.27
C SER A 107 -18.00 0.10 7.06
N ILE A 108 -18.18 -0.52 5.90
CA ILE A 108 -17.55 -0.16 4.64
C ILE A 108 -18.63 0.22 3.65
N ALA A 109 -18.51 1.39 3.04
CA ALA A 109 -19.47 1.92 2.08
C ALA A 109 -18.81 2.31 0.76
N VAL A 110 -19.51 2.05 -0.32
CA VAL A 110 -19.22 2.57 -1.67
C VAL A 110 -20.12 3.76 -1.91
N ILE A 111 -19.57 4.88 -2.35
CA ILE A 111 -20.29 6.12 -2.65
C ILE A 111 -20.02 6.55 -4.08
N ASP A 112 -21.04 7.14 -4.70
CA ASP A 112 -20.98 7.78 -6.00
C ASP A 112 -21.93 8.98 -6.02
N ILE A 113 -21.53 10.09 -6.61
CA ILE A 113 -22.35 11.29 -6.74
C ILE A 113 -22.57 11.65 -8.21
N GLU A 114 -23.77 12.13 -8.51
CA GLU A 114 -24.07 12.75 -9.79
C GLU A 114 -24.26 14.24 -9.62
N VAL A 115 -23.72 15.00 -10.56
CA VAL A 115 -23.74 16.46 -10.54
C VAL A 115 -24.24 17.02 -11.87
N GLY A 116 -24.80 18.21 -11.82
CA GLY A 116 -25.21 18.93 -13.01
C GLY A 116 -24.04 19.12 -13.98
N SER A 117 -24.31 19.01 -15.29
CA SER A 117 -23.29 19.13 -16.35
C SER A 117 -23.76 19.98 -17.52
N GLU A 118 -24.61 20.99 -17.26
CA GLU A 118 -25.10 21.90 -18.31
C GLU A 118 -23.97 22.62 -19.04
N ASN A 119 -22.93 23.02 -18.32
CA ASN A 119 -21.81 23.83 -18.82
C ASN A 119 -20.53 23.01 -19.10
N GLY A 120 -20.65 21.69 -19.30
CA GLY A 120 -19.54 20.78 -19.52
C GLY A 120 -19.17 19.96 -18.29
N PHE A 121 -17.97 19.36 -18.29
CA PHE A 121 -17.53 18.52 -17.15
C PHE A 121 -17.29 19.38 -15.92
N PRO A 122 -17.97 19.10 -14.79
CA PRO A 122 -17.91 19.93 -13.59
C PRO A 122 -16.55 19.84 -12.89
N ASP A 123 -16.06 21.02 -12.46
CA ASP A 123 -14.81 21.13 -11.67
C ASP A 123 -15.09 20.86 -10.18
N PRO A 124 -14.46 19.84 -9.57
CA PRO A 124 -14.72 19.46 -8.18
C PRO A 124 -14.21 20.50 -7.16
N TYR A 125 -13.32 21.39 -7.55
CA TYR A 125 -12.81 22.43 -6.68
C TYR A 125 -13.65 23.72 -6.74
N LEU A 126 -14.19 24.01 -7.91
CA LEU A 126 -15.15 25.10 -8.07
C LEU A 126 -16.55 24.69 -7.60
N ALA A 127 -16.96 23.44 -7.80
CA ALA A 127 -18.23 22.86 -7.41
C ALA A 127 -19.42 23.81 -7.68
N THR A 128 -19.53 24.31 -8.92
CA THR A 128 -20.53 25.31 -9.32
C THR A 128 -21.89 24.68 -9.55
N GLU A 129 -21.92 23.51 -10.13
CA GLU A 129 -23.14 22.80 -10.49
C GLU A 129 -23.77 22.08 -9.30
N PRO A 130 -25.10 21.91 -9.27
CA PRO A 130 -25.77 21.23 -8.16
C PRO A 130 -25.47 19.73 -8.13
N ILE A 131 -25.44 19.16 -6.92
CA ILE A 131 -25.49 17.72 -6.73
C ILE A 131 -26.91 17.26 -7.01
N THR A 132 -27.08 16.32 -7.95
CA THR A 132 -28.37 15.85 -8.42
C THR A 132 -28.77 14.48 -7.87
N ALA A 133 -27.81 13.65 -7.49
CA ALA A 133 -28.01 12.41 -6.75
C ALA A 133 -26.77 12.06 -5.91
N ILE A 134 -26.99 11.33 -4.83
CA ILE A 134 -25.96 10.67 -4.03
C ILE A 134 -26.42 9.25 -3.77
N CYS A 135 -25.62 8.27 -4.19
CA CYS A 135 -25.84 6.85 -3.88
C CYS A 135 -24.77 6.34 -2.93
N ILE A 136 -25.18 5.67 -1.87
CA ILE A 136 -24.28 5.00 -0.92
C ILE A 136 -24.74 3.55 -0.74
N LYS A 137 -23.81 2.60 -0.91
CA LYS A 137 -24.05 1.16 -0.73
C LYS A 137 -23.05 0.59 0.25
N TYR A 138 -23.54 0.00 1.32
CA TYR A 138 -22.73 -0.69 2.32
C TYR A 138 -22.42 -2.13 1.88
N LEU A 139 -21.30 -2.69 2.33
CA LEU A 139 -20.95 -4.09 2.01
C LEU A 139 -21.92 -5.11 2.62
N ASN A 140 -22.74 -4.73 3.61
CA ASN A 140 -23.84 -5.56 4.11
C ASN A 140 -25.04 -5.64 3.16
N GLY A 141 -25.00 -4.93 2.01
CA GLY A 141 -26.04 -4.91 0.99
C GLY A 141 -26.96 -3.69 1.03
N GLN A 142 -27.04 -2.97 2.15
CA GLN A 142 -27.88 -1.77 2.27
C GLN A 142 -27.49 -0.72 1.24
N THR A 143 -28.47 -0.28 0.43
CA THR A 143 -28.31 0.78 -0.56
C THR A 143 -29.28 1.91 -0.26
N VAL A 144 -28.76 3.15 -0.21
CA VAL A 144 -29.58 4.36 0.01
C VAL A 144 -29.22 5.38 -1.07
N VAL A 145 -30.24 5.94 -1.70
CA VAL A 145 -30.10 6.92 -2.77
C VAL A 145 -30.85 8.20 -2.43
N PHE A 146 -30.22 9.34 -2.58
CA PHE A 146 -30.82 10.66 -2.38
C PHE A 146 -30.95 11.32 -3.77
N GLY A 147 -32.13 11.83 -4.12
CA GLY A 147 -32.37 12.48 -5.40
C GLY A 147 -33.56 13.43 -5.38
N CYS A 148 -33.63 14.33 -6.39
CA CYS A 148 -34.62 15.40 -6.47
C CYS A 148 -35.71 15.13 -7.52
N GLY A 149 -36.26 13.95 -7.58
CA GLY A 149 -37.33 13.58 -8.52
C GLY A 149 -38.10 12.36 -8.06
N ASP A 150 -39.04 11.92 -8.87
CA ASP A 150 -39.78 10.68 -8.60
C ASP A 150 -38.96 9.47 -9.07
N TYR A 151 -38.96 8.43 -8.24
CA TYR A 151 -38.29 7.17 -8.52
C TYR A 151 -39.13 6.01 -8.01
N GLU A 152 -39.38 5.03 -8.86
CA GLU A 152 -39.99 3.76 -8.48
C GLU A 152 -38.90 2.74 -8.13
N LEU A 153 -38.99 2.17 -6.94
CA LEU A 153 -38.04 1.16 -6.45
C LEU A 153 -37.99 -0.05 -7.40
N ARG A 154 -36.78 -0.52 -7.70
CA ARG A 154 -36.55 -1.71 -8.54
C ARG A 154 -36.02 -2.91 -7.77
N GLY A 155 -35.55 -2.69 -6.55
CA GLY A 155 -34.95 -3.71 -5.71
C GLY A 155 -35.14 -3.40 -4.22
N GLU A 156 -34.09 -3.69 -3.43
CA GLU A 156 -34.06 -3.48 -1.98
C GLU A 156 -33.47 -2.12 -1.58
N GLU A 157 -33.23 -1.23 -2.55
CA GLU A 157 -32.72 0.11 -2.29
C GLU A 157 -33.76 0.97 -1.55
N THR A 158 -33.26 1.90 -0.72
CA THR A 158 -34.05 2.96 -0.12
C THR A 158 -33.87 4.25 -0.90
N TYR A 159 -34.92 4.82 -1.44
CA TYR A 159 -34.88 6.11 -2.10
C TYR A 159 -35.38 7.22 -1.18
N VAL A 160 -34.56 8.25 -0.99
CA VAL A 160 -34.88 9.43 -0.18
C VAL A 160 -35.14 10.60 -1.12
N LYS A 161 -36.42 10.83 -1.43
CA LYS A 161 -36.85 11.97 -2.26
C LYS A 161 -36.59 13.29 -1.53
N CYS A 162 -36.00 14.24 -2.26
CA CYS A 162 -35.70 15.59 -1.82
C CYS A 162 -36.39 16.61 -2.72
N ASP A 163 -36.82 17.75 -2.18
CA ASP A 163 -37.49 18.78 -2.97
C ASP A 163 -36.48 19.62 -3.76
N ASP A 164 -35.27 19.77 -3.22
CA ASP A 164 -34.16 20.53 -3.81
C ASP A 164 -32.79 20.00 -3.35
N GLU A 165 -31.72 20.58 -3.88
CA GLU A 165 -30.36 20.22 -3.50
C GLU A 165 -30.05 20.49 -2.01
N PHE A 166 -30.61 21.57 -1.43
CA PHE A 166 -30.38 21.88 -0.01
C PHE A 166 -30.89 20.74 0.87
N GLN A 167 -32.11 20.25 0.60
CA GLN A 167 -32.68 19.12 1.31
C GLN A 167 -31.88 17.83 1.05
N LEU A 168 -31.42 17.61 -0.19
CA LEU A 168 -30.59 16.45 -0.54
C LEU A 168 -29.33 16.42 0.30
N CYS A 169 -28.55 17.52 0.30
CA CYS A 169 -27.34 17.63 1.10
C CYS A 169 -27.60 17.46 2.59
N LYS A 170 -28.66 18.07 3.12
CA LYS A 170 -29.01 18.03 4.55
C LYS A 170 -29.49 16.63 4.99
N LYS A 171 -30.33 15.97 4.20
CA LYS A 171 -30.81 14.61 4.51
C LYS A 171 -29.66 13.60 4.39
N PHE A 172 -28.80 13.74 3.38
CA PHE A 172 -27.61 12.91 3.25
C PHE A 172 -26.67 13.10 4.46
N LEU A 173 -26.35 14.35 4.84
CA LEU A 173 -25.47 14.62 5.97
C LEU A 173 -26.03 14.03 7.28
N ARG A 174 -27.32 14.16 7.53
CA ARG A 174 -27.96 13.53 8.70
C ARG A 174 -27.83 12.00 8.67
N PHE A 175 -28.14 11.38 7.53
CA PHE A 175 -27.96 9.93 7.35
C PHE A 175 -26.50 9.52 7.58
N TRP A 176 -25.55 10.30 7.04
CA TRP A 176 -24.12 10.07 7.20
C TRP A 176 -23.68 10.14 8.66
N GLU A 177 -24.11 11.14 9.44
CA GLU A 177 -23.79 11.24 10.87
C GLU A 177 -24.29 10.02 11.66
N GLU A 178 -25.49 9.53 11.35
CA GLU A 178 -26.10 8.37 12.02
C GLU A 178 -25.43 7.04 11.62
N ASN A 179 -24.95 6.92 10.38
CA ASN A 179 -24.43 5.69 9.79
C ASN A 179 -22.95 5.78 9.37
N CYS A 180 -22.20 6.74 9.88
CA CYS A 180 -20.84 7.07 9.45
C CYS A 180 -19.94 5.82 9.29
N PRO A 181 -19.45 5.51 8.07
CA PRO A 181 -18.66 4.32 7.82
C PRO A 181 -17.26 4.42 8.44
N ASP A 182 -16.56 3.28 8.54
CA ASP A 182 -15.13 3.23 8.88
C ASP A 182 -14.27 3.44 7.64
N VAL A 183 -14.76 2.94 6.50
CA VAL A 183 -14.12 3.04 5.19
C VAL A 183 -15.13 3.49 4.15
N ILE A 184 -14.74 4.46 3.33
CA ILE A 184 -15.43 4.79 2.08
C ILE A 184 -14.58 4.39 0.88
N SER A 185 -15.24 3.87 -0.13
CA SER A 185 -14.66 3.52 -1.41
C SER A 185 -15.56 4.04 -2.54
N GLY A 186 -15.06 3.99 -3.76
CA GLY A 186 -15.75 4.42 -4.97
C GLY A 186 -14.74 4.51 -6.11
N TRP A 187 -15.16 4.97 -7.27
CA TRP A 187 -14.29 5.04 -8.44
C TRP A 187 -13.80 6.48 -8.67
N ASN A 188 -12.52 6.74 -8.36
CA ASN A 188 -11.90 8.07 -8.45
C ASN A 188 -12.48 9.09 -7.45
N ILE A 189 -13.05 8.62 -6.35
CA ILE A 189 -13.70 9.48 -5.34
C ILE A 189 -12.74 10.46 -4.66
N LYS A 190 -11.47 10.10 -4.55
CA LYS A 190 -10.43 10.90 -3.90
C LYS A 190 -10.20 12.26 -4.58
N PHE A 191 -10.35 12.32 -5.89
CA PHE A 191 -10.08 13.52 -6.68
C PHE A 191 -11.32 14.10 -7.38
N PHE A 192 -12.49 13.47 -7.25
CA PHE A 192 -13.74 13.99 -7.79
C PHE A 192 -14.84 14.07 -6.72
N ASP A 193 -15.42 12.96 -6.28
CA ASP A 193 -16.61 12.94 -5.43
C ASP A 193 -16.38 13.63 -4.06
N ILE A 194 -15.31 13.25 -3.37
CA ILE A 194 -15.00 13.81 -2.05
C ILE A 194 -14.70 15.32 -2.13
N PRO A 195 -13.83 15.81 -3.03
CA PRO A 195 -13.65 17.23 -3.23
C PRO A 195 -14.94 17.96 -3.60
N TYR A 196 -15.77 17.37 -4.48
CA TYR A 196 -17.04 17.96 -4.87
C TYR A 196 -17.99 18.08 -3.68
N LEU A 197 -18.18 17.01 -2.92
CA LEU A 197 -18.99 17.02 -1.70
C LEU A 197 -18.55 18.10 -0.72
N VAL A 198 -17.26 18.16 -0.40
CA VAL A 198 -16.74 19.14 0.56
C VAL A 198 -16.99 20.56 0.06
N ASN A 199 -16.61 20.86 -1.18
CA ASN A 199 -16.70 22.22 -1.72
C ASN A 199 -18.15 22.63 -1.95
N ARG A 200 -19.03 21.72 -2.38
CA ARG A 200 -20.44 22.00 -2.58
C ARG A 200 -21.18 22.16 -1.26
N PHE A 201 -20.94 21.27 -0.28
CA PHE A 201 -21.54 21.39 1.04
C PHE A 201 -21.14 22.68 1.75
N ASN A 202 -19.89 23.12 1.61
CA ASN A 202 -19.46 24.42 2.12
C ASN A 202 -20.29 25.58 1.55
N LYS A 203 -20.68 25.50 0.27
CA LYS A 203 -21.52 26.52 -0.37
C LYS A 203 -22.98 26.46 0.04
N ILE A 204 -23.52 25.24 0.18
CA ILE A 204 -24.96 25.03 0.42
C ILE A 204 -25.30 25.01 1.91
N LEU A 205 -24.47 24.34 2.74
CA LEU A 205 -24.72 24.15 4.16
C LEU A 205 -23.83 24.97 5.07
N GLY A 206 -22.69 25.46 4.55
CA GLY A 206 -21.65 26.15 5.31
C GLY A 206 -20.61 25.19 5.91
N GLU A 207 -19.46 25.76 6.32
CA GLU A 207 -18.30 24.97 6.82
C GLU A 207 -18.61 24.15 8.07
N GLU A 208 -19.44 24.66 8.98
CA GLU A 208 -19.76 24.00 10.26
C GLU A 208 -20.47 22.67 10.01
N ASP A 209 -21.49 22.69 9.14
CA ASP A 209 -22.21 21.48 8.78
C ASP A 209 -21.33 20.55 7.90
N THR A 210 -20.55 21.08 6.97
CA THR A 210 -19.64 20.26 6.15
C THR A 210 -18.65 19.46 6.99
N ARG A 211 -18.15 20.03 8.08
CA ARG A 211 -17.22 19.33 8.99
C ARG A 211 -17.81 18.05 9.60
N LYS A 212 -19.12 17.91 9.66
CA LYS A 212 -19.83 16.72 10.16
C LYS A 212 -19.66 15.49 9.26
N LEU A 213 -19.12 15.65 8.03
CA LEU A 213 -18.64 14.52 7.23
C LEU A 213 -17.51 13.76 7.93
N SER A 214 -16.79 14.41 8.83
CA SER A 214 -15.87 13.73 9.75
C SER A 214 -16.55 13.44 11.09
N PRO A 215 -16.44 12.22 11.63
CA PRO A 215 -16.96 11.92 12.97
C PRO A 215 -16.29 12.74 14.08
N TRP A 216 -15.18 13.41 13.78
CA TRP A 216 -14.47 14.31 14.68
C TRP A 216 -14.69 15.80 14.36
N ASN A 217 -15.57 16.12 13.42
CA ASN A 217 -15.77 17.48 12.89
C ASN A 217 -14.45 18.11 12.40
N PHE A 218 -13.58 17.27 11.84
CA PHE A 218 -12.28 17.70 11.36
C PHE A 218 -11.98 17.11 9.98
N ILE A 219 -11.97 17.99 8.97
CA ILE A 219 -11.59 17.68 7.61
C ILE A 219 -10.19 18.27 7.39
N SER A 220 -9.23 17.45 7.02
CA SER A 220 -7.92 17.90 6.59
C SER A 220 -7.84 17.90 5.06
N SER A 221 -6.92 18.71 4.52
CA SER A 221 -6.64 18.72 3.10
C SER A 221 -5.15 18.67 2.84
N ARG A 222 -4.77 18.02 1.73
CA ARG A 222 -3.39 17.98 1.27
C ARG A 222 -3.30 18.14 -0.23
N LYS A 223 -2.23 18.79 -0.69
CA LYS A 223 -1.91 18.85 -2.11
C LYS A 223 -1.30 17.55 -2.57
N ALA A 224 -1.71 17.10 -3.74
CA ALA A 224 -1.18 15.94 -4.44
C ALA A 224 -0.89 16.30 -5.89
N VAL A 225 0.21 15.81 -6.46
CA VAL A 225 0.51 15.99 -7.88
C VAL A 225 0.13 14.71 -8.61
N VAL A 226 -0.85 14.83 -9.51
CA VAL A 226 -1.34 13.72 -10.35
C VAL A 226 -1.24 14.16 -11.81
N ASN A 227 -0.52 13.41 -12.64
CA ASN A 227 -0.31 13.73 -14.06
C ASN A 227 0.14 15.19 -14.28
N ASN A 228 1.13 15.66 -13.50
CA ASN A 228 1.66 17.02 -13.52
C ASN A 228 0.64 18.13 -13.18
N ARG A 229 -0.50 17.79 -12.58
CA ARG A 229 -1.49 18.76 -12.07
C ARG A 229 -1.50 18.70 -10.54
N GLU A 230 -1.50 19.86 -9.90
CA GLU A 230 -1.70 19.97 -8.46
C GLU A 230 -3.21 19.85 -8.17
N LEU A 231 -3.59 18.83 -7.41
CA LEU A 231 -4.95 18.57 -6.95
C LEU A 231 -4.99 18.61 -5.43
N THR A 232 -6.15 18.91 -4.88
CA THR A 232 -6.36 18.89 -3.42
C THR A 232 -7.17 17.64 -3.05
N ALA A 233 -6.61 16.77 -2.24
CA ALA A 233 -7.33 15.66 -1.62
C ALA A 233 -7.81 16.07 -0.24
N TYR A 234 -9.06 15.73 0.09
CA TYR A 234 -9.65 15.94 1.41
C TYR A 234 -9.70 14.62 2.18
N GLU A 235 -9.51 14.69 3.48
CA GLU A 235 -9.53 13.55 4.38
C GLU A 235 -10.53 13.82 5.51
N PHE A 236 -11.52 12.96 5.67
CA PHE A 236 -12.47 13.00 6.80
C PHE A 236 -11.81 12.29 7.97
N VAL A 237 -11.17 13.01 8.89
CA VAL A 237 -10.48 12.39 10.02
C VAL A 237 -11.42 11.42 10.74
N GLY A 238 -11.01 10.17 10.83
CA GLY A 238 -11.81 9.08 11.39
C GLY A 238 -12.53 8.20 10.36
N VAL A 239 -12.57 8.57 9.08
CA VAL A 239 -13.10 7.74 7.98
C VAL A 239 -12.00 7.53 6.97
N SER A 240 -11.66 6.29 6.70
CA SER A 240 -10.60 5.97 5.74
C SER A 240 -11.13 5.94 4.31
N THR A 241 -10.40 6.58 3.39
CA THR A 241 -10.73 6.58 1.96
C THR A 241 -9.86 5.58 1.22
N LEU A 242 -10.49 4.51 0.73
CA LEU A 242 -9.85 3.52 -0.14
C LEU A 242 -10.44 3.62 -1.55
N ASP A 243 -9.87 4.49 -2.37
CA ASP A 243 -10.31 4.67 -3.75
C ASP A 243 -10.11 3.39 -4.56
N TYR A 244 -11.20 2.84 -5.13
CA TYR A 244 -11.16 1.53 -5.78
C TYR A 244 -10.30 1.51 -7.05
N ILE A 245 -10.19 2.63 -7.77
CA ILE A 245 -9.28 2.73 -8.92
C ILE A 245 -7.81 2.63 -8.48
N GLU A 246 -7.44 3.20 -7.31
CA GLU A 246 -6.10 3.06 -6.75
C GLU A 246 -5.86 1.61 -6.31
N LEU A 247 -6.81 0.99 -5.60
CA LEU A 247 -6.74 -0.43 -5.21
C LEU A 247 -6.56 -1.33 -6.44
N TYR A 248 -7.35 -1.11 -7.48
CA TYR A 248 -7.28 -1.89 -8.71
C TYR A 248 -5.91 -1.76 -9.38
N ARG A 249 -5.41 -0.54 -9.57
CA ARG A 249 -4.10 -0.29 -10.20
C ARG A 249 -2.93 -0.90 -9.44
N TRP A 250 -2.98 -0.87 -8.12
CA TRP A 250 -1.87 -1.31 -7.28
C TRP A 250 -1.90 -2.82 -7.00
N TYR A 251 -3.07 -3.41 -6.84
CA TYR A 251 -3.20 -4.74 -6.24
C TYR A 251 -3.93 -5.76 -7.10
N ALA A 252 -4.72 -5.37 -8.08
CA ALA A 252 -5.36 -6.32 -8.98
C ALA A 252 -4.32 -7.03 -9.87
N PRO A 253 -4.47 -8.33 -10.13
CA PRO A 253 -3.54 -9.08 -11.00
C PRO A 253 -3.39 -8.45 -12.40
N SER A 254 -4.48 -7.92 -12.95
CA SER A 254 -4.54 -7.26 -14.26
C SER A 254 -4.37 -5.73 -14.19
N GLY A 255 -4.22 -5.15 -12.99
CA GLY A 255 -4.35 -3.72 -12.75
C GLY A 255 -3.32 -2.82 -13.44
N LYS A 256 -2.16 -3.36 -13.84
CA LYS A 256 -1.07 -2.57 -14.43
C LYS A 256 -1.07 -2.49 -15.96
N SER A 257 -1.96 -3.21 -16.64
CA SER A 257 -1.91 -3.39 -18.09
C SER A 257 -3.26 -3.16 -18.80
N GLN A 258 -4.05 -2.20 -18.32
CA GLN A 258 -5.34 -1.88 -18.91
C GLN A 258 -5.22 -0.73 -19.92
N GLU A 259 -5.93 -0.83 -21.05
CA GLU A 259 -6.03 0.23 -22.05
C GLU A 259 -6.80 1.44 -21.50
N SER A 260 -7.78 1.19 -20.65
CA SER A 260 -8.60 2.21 -20.01
C SER A 260 -8.89 1.86 -18.56
N TYR A 261 -8.81 2.87 -17.67
CA TYR A 261 -9.17 2.75 -16.24
C TYR A 261 -10.52 3.40 -15.93
N ARG A 262 -11.40 3.57 -16.91
CA ARG A 262 -12.78 3.96 -16.67
C ARG A 262 -13.53 2.79 -16.03
N LEU A 263 -14.45 3.09 -15.10
CA LEU A 263 -15.22 2.06 -14.40
C LEU A 263 -15.90 1.09 -15.38
N ASP A 264 -16.50 1.61 -16.43
CA ASP A 264 -17.16 0.81 -17.46
C ASP A 264 -16.22 -0.21 -18.11
N ALA A 265 -15.02 0.25 -18.53
CA ALA A 265 -14.02 -0.62 -19.15
C ALA A 265 -13.52 -1.71 -18.21
N ILE A 266 -13.25 -1.35 -16.95
CA ILE A 266 -12.78 -2.32 -15.94
C ILE A 266 -13.88 -3.30 -15.56
N ALA A 267 -15.13 -2.84 -15.41
CA ALA A 267 -16.27 -3.71 -15.13
C ALA A 267 -16.50 -4.69 -16.28
N GLN A 268 -16.37 -4.24 -17.53
CA GLN A 268 -16.48 -5.12 -18.71
C GLN A 268 -15.39 -6.20 -18.70
N VAL A 269 -14.13 -5.84 -18.41
CA VAL A 269 -13.01 -6.79 -18.35
C VAL A 269 -13.18 -7.79 -17.20
N GLU A 270 -13.55 -7.31 -16.03
CA GLU A 270 -13.58 -8.14 -14.82
C GLU A 270 -14.90 -8.87 -14.62
N LEU A 271 -16.04 -8.25 -14.96
CA LEU A 271 -17.37 -8.77 -14.66
C LEU A 271 -18.12 -9.25 -15.92
N GLY A 272 -17.70 -8.81 -17.12
CA GLY A 272 -18.45 -9.02 -18.35
C GLY A 272 -19.72 -8.17 -18.46
N GLU A 273 -19.87 -7.14 -17.62
CA GLU A 273 -20.96 -6.18 -17.63
C GLU A 273 -20.41 -4.76 -17.47
N GLY A 274 -21.14 -3.76 -17.95
CA GLY A 274 -20.78 -2.36 -17.90
C GLY A 274 -21.84 -1.48 -17.25
N LYS A 275 -21.66 -0.17 -17.39
CA LYS A 275 -22.63 0.85 -16.98
C LYS A 275 -23.92 0.76 -17.79
N ILE A 276 -24.97 1.39 -17.30
CA ILE A 276 -26.20 1.59 -18.08
C ILE A 276 -25.90 2.56 -19.22
N SER A 277 -26.16 2.17 -20.49
CA SER A 277 -26.07 3.11 -21.60
C SER A 277 -27.20 4.14 -21.55
N TYR A 278 -26.85 5.36 -21.96
CA TYR A 278 -27.79 6.47 -22.16
C TYR A 278 -27.60 7.15 -23.54
N ASP A 279 -27.14 6.37 -24.52
CA ASP A 279 -26.83 6.87 -25.87
C ASP A 279 -28.05 7.51 -26.60
N GLU A 280 -29.27 7.26 -26.11
CA GLU A 280 -30.48 7.92 -26.56
C GLU A 280 -30.64 9.37 -26.08
N PHE A 281 -29.75 9.84 -25.18
CA PHE A 281 -29.71 11.20 -24.64
C PHE A 281 -28.39 11.87 -25.01
N ASP A 282 -28.41 13.18 -25.27
CA ASP A 282 -27.22 13.94 -25.67
C ASP A 282 -26.09 13.91 -24.58
N ASN A 283 -26.49 13.87 -23.31
CA ASN A 283 -25.57 13.82 -22.17
C ASN A 283 -26.32 13.39 -20.89
N LEU A 284 -25.57 13.21 -19.80
CA LEU A 284 -26.11 12.79 -18.50
C LEU A 284 -27.09 13.83 -17.91
N HIS A 285 -26.91 15.12 -18.21
CA HIS A 285 -27.82 16.17 -17.77
C HIS A 285 -29.18 16.06 -18.48
N ALA A 286 -29.19 15.74 -19.77
CA ALA A 286 -30.41 15.44 -20.51
C ALA A 286 -31.14 14.21 -19.96
N LEU A 287 -30.41 13.16 -19.61
CA LEU A 287 -30.95 11.99 -18.90
C LEU A 287 -31.62 12.39 -17.58
N TYR A 288 -30.94 13.18 -16.74
CA TYR A 288 -31.48 13.67 -15.47
C TYR A 288 -32.83 14.38 -15.66
N ARG A 289 -32.95 15.26 -16.67
CA ARG A 289 -34.18 16.04 -16.92
C ARG A 289 -35.30 15.26 -17.58
N LEU A 290 -34.96 14.37 -18.50
CA LEU A 290 -35.95 13.72 -19.36
C LEU A 290 -36.34 12.31 -18.88
N ASN A 291 -35.46 11.63 -18.14
CA ASN A 291 -35.73 10.31 -17.60
C ASN A 291 -35.05 10.11 -16.23
N HIS A 292 -35.64 10.72 -15.20
CA HIS A 292 -35.11 10.67 -13.84
C HIS A 292 -35.03 9.24 -13.28
N GLN A 293 -35.96 8.36 -13.66
CA GLN A 293 -35.95 6.96 -13.28
C GLN A 293 -34.62 6.28 -13.71
N LYS A 294 -34.30 6.35 -15.01
CA LYS A 294 -33.09 5.78 -15.56
C LYS A 294 -31.81 6.47 -15.01
N PHE A 295 -31.89 7.76 -14.71
CA PHE A 295 -30.79 8.51 -14.12
C PHE A 295 -30.42 7.97 -12.71
N ILE A 296 -31.42 7.70 -11.87
CA ILE A 296 -31.18 7.11 -10.54
C ILE A 296 -30.70 5.65 -10.68
N GLU A 297 -31.27 4.87 -11.59
CA GLU A 297 -30.78 3.52 -11.91
C GLU A 297 -29.32 3.51 -12.36
N TYR A 298 -28.89 4.53 -13.12
CA TYR A 298 -27.49 4.72 -13.54
C TYR A 298 -26.57 4.95 -12.32
N ASN A 299 -26.91 5.86 -11.42
CA ASN A 299 -26.13 6.13 -10.21
C ASN A 299 -26.04 4.90 -9.28
N ILE A 300 -27.16 4.15 -9.13
CA ILE A 300 -27.16 2.87 -8.39
C ILE A 300 -26.22 1.86 -9.05
N LYS A 301 -26.25 1.78 -10.38
CA LYS A 301 -25.43 0.83 -11.13
C LYS A 301 -23.93 1.07 -10.93
N ASP A 302 -23.49 2.32 -10.81
CA ASP A 302 -22.09 2.67 -10.61
C ASP A 302 -21.58 2.12 -9.26
N VAL A 303 -22.29 2.31 -8.16
CA VAL A 303 -21.92 1.71 -6.88
C VAL A 303 -22.05 0.19 -6.86
N GLU A 304 -23.02 -0.36 -7.60
CA GLU A 304 -23.22 -1.81 -7.72
C GLU A 304 -22.07 -2.49 -8.46
N LEU A 305 -21.55 -1.88 -9.53
CA LEU A 305 -20.38 -2.39 -10.25
C LEU A 305 -19.16 -2.51 -9.32
N ILE A 306 -18.90 -1.49 -8.50
CA ILE A 306 -17.80 -1.51 -7.54
C ILE A 306 -18.03 -2.58 -6.47
N PHE A 307 -19.25 -2.71 -5.96
CA PHE A 307 -19.62 -3.77 -5.03
C PHE A 307 -19.37 -5.17 -5.62
N LYS A 308 -19.73 -5.40 -6.89
CA LYS A 308 -19.46 -6.66 -7.60
C LYS A 308 -17.98 -6.89 -7.85
N LEU A 309 -17.22 -5.83 -8.18
CA LEU A 309 -15.76 -5.90 -8.29
C LEU A 309 -15.13 -6.31 -6.96
N GLU A 310 -15.55 -5.72 -5.84
CA GLU A 310 -15.06 -6.10 -4.52
C GLU A 310 -15.43 -7.55 -4.16
N ASN A 311 -16.64 -7.99 -4.47
CA ASN A 311 -17.04 -9.37 -4.23
C ASN A 311 -16.16 -10.37 -5.00
N LYS A 312 -15.71 -10.01 -6.21
CA LYS A 312 -14.83 -10.85 -7.04
C LYS A 312 -13.36 -10.72 -6.65
N LEU A 313 -12.85 -9.51 -6.51
CA LEU A 313 -11.41 -9.23 -6.42
C LEU A 313 -10.90 -9.12 -4.98
N LYS A 314 -11.77 -8.79 -4.00
CA LYS A 314 -11.44 -8.65 -2.58
C LYS A 314 -10.30 -7.66 -2.31
N LEU A 315 -10.26 -6.54 -3.05
CA LEU A 315 -9.15 -5.58 -2.96
C LEU A 315 -9.23 -4.69 -1.71
N ILE A 316 -10.43 -4.33 -1.25
CA ILE A 316 -10.60 -3.63 0.03
C ILE A 316 -10.13 -4.54 1.17
N GLU A 317 -10.57 -5.79 1.19
CA GLU A 317 -10.15 -6.76 2.21
C GLU A 317 -8.64 -7.00 2.20
N LEU A 318 -8.02 -7.07 1.02
CA LEU A 318 -6.56 -7.14 0.88
C LEU A 318 -5.88 -5.88 1.44
N GLY A 319 -6.41 -4.70 1.13
CA GLY A 319 -5.90 -3.42 1.65
C GLY A 319 -5.95 -3.36 3.18
N LEU A 320 -7.06 -3.78 3.78
CA LEU A 320 -7.20 -3.88 5.24
C LEU A 320 -6.21 -4.88 5.84
N THR A 321 -6.02 -6.03 5.18
CA THR A 321 -5.03 -7.03 5.60
C THR A 321 -3.61 -6.46 5.60
N LEU A 322 -3.24 -5.71 4.55
CA LEU A 322 -1.95 -5.02 4.45
C LEU A 322 -1.77 -3.99 5.57
N ALA A 323 -2.77 -3.17 5.82
CA ALA A 323 -2.71 -2.13 6.84
C ALA A 323 -2.53 -2.72 8.25
N TYR A 324 -3.23 -3.79 8.58
CA TYR A 324 -3.07 -4.48 9.85
C TYR A 324 -1.74 -5.24 9.98
N ASP A 325 -1.26 -5.83 8.89
CA ASP A 325 0.06 -6.51 8.88
C ASP A 325 1.20 -5.51 9.13
N THR A 326 1.07 -4.29 8.60
CA THR A 326 2.05 -3.21 8.76
C THR A 326 1.77 -2.30 9.96
N LYS A 327 0.61 -2.43 10.61
CA LYS A 327 0.13 -1.58 11.72
C LYS A 327 0.09 -0.10 11.34
N THR A 328 -0.55 0.19 10.21
CA THR A 328 -0.77 1.53 9.66
C THR A 328 -2.26 1.83 9.50
N ASN A 329 -2.63 3.09 9.25
CA ASN A 329 -3.99 3.39 8.81
C ASN A 329 -4.25 2.82 7.42
N TYR A 330 -5.50 2.62 7.06
CA TYR A 330 -5.85 1.94 5.81
C TYR A 330 -5.38 2.68 4.55
N GLU A 331 -5.40 4.01 4.54
CA GLU A 331 -4.92 4.79 3.40
C GLU A 331 -3.40 4.71 3.17
N ASP A 332 -2.65 4.32 4.20
CA ASP A 332 -1.20 4.24 4.13
C ASP A 332 -0.68 3.11 3.23
N ILE A 333 -1.56 2.17 2.84
CA ILE A 333 -1.20 1.09 1.91
C ILE A 333 -0.70 1.60 0.55
N PHE A 334 -1.10 2.83 0.17
CA PHE A 334 -0.60 3.49 -1.04
C PHE A 334 0.72 4.24 -0.81
N ALA A 335 1.23 4.28 0.43
CA ALA A 335 2.48 4.94 0.82
C ALA A 335 3.52 3.92 1.29
N GLN A 336 4.17 3.23 0.35
CA GLN A 336 5.11 2.13 0.63
C GLN A 336 6.17 2.47 1.68
N THR A 337 6.74 3.67 1.63
CA THR A 337 7.75 4.10 2.62
C THR A 337 7.19 4.18 4.02
N ARG A 338 5.92 4.57 4.19
CA ARG A 338 5.25 4.65 5.49
C ARG A 338 4.93 3.26 6.03
N MET A 339 4.42 2.37 5.17
CA MET A 339 4.18 0.96 5.53
C MET A 339 5.47 0.31 6.04
N TRP A 340 6.57 0.47 5.31
CA TRP A 340 7.85 -0.10 5.69
C TRP A 340 8.44 0.53 6.96
N ASP A 341 8.31 1.85 7.12
CA ASP A 341 8.76 2.54 8.35
C ASP A 341 8.01 2.01 9.59
N ALA A 342 6.68 1.86 9.49
CA ALA A 342 5.87 1.31 10.58
C ALA A 342 6.19 -0.17 10.85
N LEU A 343 6.33 -0.97 9.80
CA LEU A 343 6.66 -2.39 9.90
C LEU A 343 8.00 -2.62 10.59
N ILE A 344 9.04 -1.90 10.15
CA ILE A 344 10.38 -1.97 10.76
C ILE A 344 10.35 -1.45 12.19
N TYR A 345 9.64 -0.35 12.44
CA TYR A 345 9.49 0.19 13.80
C TYR A 345 8.92 -0.85 14.76
N ASN A 346 7.83 -1.52 14.39
CA ASN A 346 7.22 -2.56 15.22
C ASN A 346 8.16 -3.77 15.40
N TYR A 347 8.79 -4.23 14.30
CA TYR A 347 9.69 -5.38 14.33
C TYR A 347 10.91 -5.15 15.25
N LEU A 348 11.53 -4.00 15.17
CA LEU A 348 12.68 -3.63 15.99
C LEU A 348 12.28 -3.38 17.45
N LEU A 349 11.14 -2.69 17.66
CA LEU A 349 10.63 -2.40 19.01
C LEU A 349 10.34 -3.70 19.80
N ASP A 350 9.79 -4.73 19.17
CA ASP A 350 9.57 -6.04 19.78
C ASP A 350 10.87 -6.72 20.21
N LYS A 351 12.01 -6.33 19.62
CA LYS A 351 13.38 -6.78 19.99
C LYS A 351 14.10 -5.80 20.94
N ASN A 352 13.42 -4.77 21.43
CA ASN A 352 13.98 -3.66 22.19
C ASN A 352 15.07 -2.87 21.44
N ILE A 353 15.06 -2.90 20.12
CA ILE A 353 15.91 -2.07 19.26
C ILE A 353 15.10 -0.86 18.81
N ILE A 354 15.62 0.32 19.06
CA ILE A 354 14.91 1.57 18.78
C ILE A 354 15.40 2.17 17.47
N VAL A 355 14.44 2.54 16.61
CA VAL A 355 14.74 3.17 15.33
C VAL A 355 15.43 4.52 15.50
N PRO A 356 16.38 4.87 14.60
CA PRO A 356 17.02 6.19 14.61
C PRO A 356 16.01 7.27 14.23
N PRO A 357 16.32 8.56 14.47
CA PRO A 357 15.52 9.68 13.99
C PRO A 357 15.36 9.61 12.47
N LYS A 358 14.22 10.08 11.97
CA LYS A 358 14.02 10.23 10.53
C LYS A 358 14.67 11.53 10.08
N GLU A 359 15.71 11.43 9.28
CA GLU A 359 16.41 12.58 8.70
C GLU A 359 15.85 12.91 7.32
N GLU A 360 15.87 14.20 6.96
CA GLU A 360 15.59 14.61 5.59
C GLU A 360 16.80 14.29 4.72
N LYS A 361 16.60 13.47 3.71
CA LYS A 361 17.65 13.06 2.77
C LYS A 361 17.26 13.53 1.37
N HIS A 362 18.26 13.97 0.60
CA HIS A 362 18.06 14.38 -0.78
C HIS A 362 18.56 13.30 -1.73
N LYS A 363 17.75 13.02 -2.75
CA LYS A 363 18.16 12.09 -3.80
C LYS A 363 19.19 12.79 -4.70
N SER A 364 20.45 12.36 -4.64
CA SER A 364 21.56 12.99 -5.34
C SER A 364 21.61 12.66 -6.83
N SER A 365 21.08 11.49 -7.25
CA SER A 365 21.08 11.04 -8.64
C SER A 365 20.03 9.98 -8.91
N ALA A 366 19.68 9.80 -10.19
CA ALA A 366 19.02 8.58 -10.63
C ALA A 366 20.02 7.42 -10.52
N PHE A 367 19.54 6.22 -10.17
CA PHE A 367 20.37 5.03 -10.07
C PHE A 367 19.92 3.98 -11.07
N GLU A 368 20.85 3.10 -11.43
CA GLU A 368 20.64 2.05 -12.40
C GLU A 368 19.65 1.01 -11.88
N GLY A 369 18.66 0.70 -12.71
CA GLY A 369 17.57 -0.22 -12.38
C GLY A 369 17.89 -1.68 -12.76
N ALA A 370 16.83 -2.44 -13.03
CA ALA A 370 16.92 -3.83 -13.46
C ALA A 370 17.53 -3.97 -14.88
N TYR A 371 18.06 -5.16 -15.16
CA TYR A 371 18.47 -5.53 -16.51
C TYR A 371 17.27 -6.01 -17.33
N VAL A 372 17.13 -5.47 -18.53
CA VAL A 372 16.16 -5.92 -19.53
C VAL A 372 16.95 -6.21 -20.82
N LYS A 373 16.87 -7.45 -21.27
CA LYS A 373 17.47 -7.86 -22.53
C LYS A 373 16.63 -7.36 -23.70
N VAL A 374 17.27 -6.78 -24.71
CA VAL A 374 16.59 -6.44 -25.96
C VAL A 374 16.02 -7.74 -26.58
N PRO A 375 14.69 -7.82 -26.79
CA PRO A 375 14.07 -9.03 -27.31
C PRO A 375 14.56 -9.37 -28.71
N GLN A 376 14.77 -10.66 -28.98
CA GLN A 376 14.97 -11.14 -30.35
C GLN A 376 13.65 -11.08 -31.11
N VAL A 377 13.56 -10.16 -32.08
CA VAL A 377 12.34 -9.94 -32.84
C VAL A 377 12.06 -11.12 -33.79
N GLY A 378 10.87 -11.67 -33.73
CA GLY A 378 10.44 -12.74 -34.61
C GLY A 378 9.38 -13.65 -33.98
N LEU A 379 8.93 -14.64 -34.74
CA LEU A 379 8.09 -15.73 -34.26
C LEU A 379 8.99 -16.84 -33.71
N HIS A 380 8.84 -17.14 -32.45
CA HIS A 380 9.59 -18.19 -31.78
C HIS A 380 8.66 -19.35 -31.39
N ASN A 381 9.01 -20.56 -31.79
CA ASN A 381 8.30 -21.77 -31.41
C ASN A 381 8.92 -22.39 -30.15
N TYR A 382 8.09 -23.08 -29.36
CA TYR A 382 8.53 -23.80 -28.16
C TYR A 382 9.34 -22.95 -27.17
N VAL A 383 8.74 -21.86 -26.70
CA VAL A 383 9.34 -20.97 -25.71
C VAL A 383 8.96 -21.42 -24.30
N ALA A 384 9.97 -21.61 -23.45
CA ALA A 384 9.80 -21.82 -22.02
C ALA A 384 10.06 -20.50 -21.28
N SER A 385 9.17 -20.14 -20.36
CA SER A 385 9.35 -19.00 -19.46
C SER A 385 9.74 -19.47 -18.07
N PHE A 386 10.79 -18.88 -17.52
CA PHE A 386 11.25 -19.10 -16.15
C PHE A 386 11.21 -17.78 -15.39
N ASP A 387 10.87 -17.84 -14.11
CA ASP A 387 10.79 -16.69 -13.22
C ASP A 387 11.56 -16.96 -11.92
N LEU A 388 12.38 -16.00 -11.48
CA LEU A 388 13.14 -16.08 -10.24
C LEU A 388 12.27 -15.61 -9.08
N ASN A 389 11.65 -16.53 -8.40
CA ASN A 389 10.70 -16.25 -7.34
C ASN A 389 11.31 -15.32 -6.26
N SER A 390 10.72 -14.10 -6.12
CA SER A 390 11.13 -13.12 -5.11
C SER A 390 12.63 -12.77 -5.18
N LEU A 391 13.17 -12.48 -6.38
CA LEU A 391 14.60 -12.27 -6.62
C LEU A 391 15.21 -11.25 -5.63
N TYR A 392 14.70 -10.03 -5.55
CA TYR A 392 15.29 -8.98 -4.71
C TYR A 392 15.29 -9.30 -3.21
N PRO A 393 14.20 -9.82 -2.61
CA PRO A 393 14.24 -10.32 -1.24
C PRO A 393 15.33 -11.37 -0.99
N HIS A 394 15.50 -12.34 -1.92
CA HIS A 394 16.53 -13.36 -1.79
C HIS A 394 17.95 -12.79 -1.91
N LEU A 395 18.17 -11.80 -2.76
CA LEU A 395 19.45 -11.11 -2.85
C LEU A 395 19.76 -10.32 -1.58
N MET A 396 18.75 -9.65 -0.98
CA MET A 396 18.94 -9.00 0.31
C MET A 396 19.35 -10.00 1.39
N MET A 397 18.76 -11.20 1.41
CA MET A 397 19.15 -12.28 2.32
C MET A 397 20.55 -12.82 2.02
N GLN A 398 20.87 -13.08 0.76
CA GLN A 398 22.13 -13.69 0.32
C GLN A 398 23.33 -12.79 0.61
N TYR A 399 23.21 -11.50 0.31
CA TYR A 399 24.30 -10.53 0.51
C TYR A 399 24.25 -9.85 1.88
N ASN A 400 23.27 -10.16 2.69
CA ASN A 400 23.04 -9.56 4.01
C ASN A 400 22.86 -8.04 3.96
N ILE A 401 22.09 -7.54 2.98
CA ILE A 401 21.88 -6.11 2.74
C ILE A 401 20.95 -5.52 3.80
N SER A 402 21.50 -4.70 4.69
CA SER A 402 20.78 -4.03 5.77
C SER A 402 21.55 -2.78 6.22
N PRO A 403 20.91 -1.75 6.77
CA PRO A 403 21.60 -0.54 7.21
C PRO A 403 22.76 -0.79 8.17
N GLU A 404 22.57 -1.71 9.13
CA GLU A 404 23.54 -2.01 10.17
C GLU A 404 24.62 -3.04 9.76
N THR A 405 24.51 -3.59 8.56
CA THR A 405 25.49 -4.54 8.03
C THR A 405 26.42 -3.92 7.00
N ILE A 406 26.09 -2.72 6.52
CA ILE A 406 26.93 -1.98 5.57
C ILE A 406 28.28 -1.65 6.23
N ILE A 407 29.37 -1.84 5.48
CA ILE A 407 30.72 -1.48 5.92
C ILE A 407 31.08 -0.15 5.31
N GLU A 408 31.46 0.81 6.14
CA GLU A 408 31.85 2.14 5.68
C GLU A 408 33.27 2.12 5.10
N VAL A 409 33.54 2.99 4.13
CA VAL A 409 34.86 3.05 3.42
C VAL A 409 36.03 3.21 4.37
N LYS A 410 35.83 3.94 5.50
CA LYS A 410 36.84 4.12 6.54
C LYS A 410 37.28 2.80 7.20
N ASP A 411 36.37 1.82 7.25
CA ASP A 411 36.54 0.53 7.91
C ASP A 411 37.02 -0.58 6.95
N TYR A 412 37.34 -0.25 5.68
CA TYR A 412 37.85 -1.20 4.70
C TYR A 412 39.27 -1.66 5.07
N ASP A 413 39.46 -2.97 5.09
CA ASP A 413 40.78 -3.58 5.19
C ASP A 413 41.61 -3.48 3.89
N ALA A 414 42.82 -4.01 3.87
CA ALA A 414 43.68 -3.98 2.72
C ALA A 414 43.14 -4.76 1.50
N ASN A 415 42.48 -5.90 1.73
CA ASN A 415 41.89 -6.72 0.66
C ASN A 415 40.66 -6.01 0.04
N MET A 416 39.78 -5.43 0.87
CA MET A 416 38.66 -4.64 0.39
C MET A 416 39.12 -3.45 -0.45
N ARG A 417 40.11 -2.71 0.04
CA ARG A 417 40.67 -1.55 -0.69
C ARG A 417 41.31 -1.96 -2.04
N GLN A 418 42.02 -3.10 -2.07
CA GLN A 418 42.55 -3.63 -3.31
C GLN A 418 41.46 -3.98 -4.33
N ILE A 419 40.42 -4.70 -3.91
CA ILE A 419 39.30 -5.06 -4.78
C ILE A 419 38.62 -3.80 -5.37
N ILE A 420 38.40 -2.76 -4.55
CA ILE A 420 37.83 -1.50 -5.03
C ILE A 420 38.77 -0.79 -6.01
N SER A 421 40.08 -0.80 -5.73
CA SER A 421 41.11 -0.22 -6.65
C SER A 421 41.14 -0.93 -8.00
N ASP A 422 40.98 -2.26 -8.02
CA ASP A 422 40.95 -3.07 -9.25
C ASP A 422 39.60 -2.88 -10.00
N GLY A 423 38.64 -2.29 -9.34
CA GLY A 423 37.30 -1.95 -9.85
C GLY A 423 36.33 -3.14 -9.80
N VAL A 424 35.09 -2.85 -9.44
CA VAL A 424 33.99 -3.82 -9.32
C VAL A 424 32.85 -3.41 -10.24
N SER A 425 32.32 -4.36 -10.97
CA SER A 425 31.14 -4.18 -11.83
C SER A 425 30.45 -5.53 -12.08
N VAL A 426 29.23 -5.50 -12.60
CA VAL A 426 28.51 -6.71 -13.03
C VAL A 426 29.36 -7.51 -14.04
N ASP A 427 29.96 -6.85 -15.03
CA ASP A 427 30.76 -7.52 -16.08
C ASP A 427 32.00 -8.19 -15.50
N LYS A 428 32.74 -7.52 -14.64
CA LYS A 428 33.94 -8.08 -13.99
C LYS A 428 33.60 -9.26 -13.05
N MET A 429 32.44 -9.23 -12.42
CA MET A 429 31.96 -10.38 -11.62
C MET A 429 31.55 -11.56 -12.50
N LEU A 430 30.88 -11.30 -13.64
CA LEU A 430 30.54 -12.33 -14.62
C LEU A 430 31.76 -13.00 -15.24
N SER A 431 32.78 -12.22 -15.57
CA SER A 431 34.08 -12.71 -16.12
C SER A 431 35.00 -13.32 -15.06
N LYS A 432 34.60 -13.25 -13.75
CA LYS A 432 35.41 -13.71 -12.61
C LYS A 432 36.75 -12.98 -12.41
N GLU A 433 36.82 -11.74 -12.84
CA GLU A 433 37.98 -10.88 -12.62
C GLU A 433 38.06 -10.34 -11.19
N VAL A 434 36.94 -10.32 -10.46
CA VAL A 434 36.92 -9.89 -9.06
C VAL A 434 37.31 -11.08 -8.17
N ASP A 435 38.52 -11.04 -7.60
CA ASP A 435 38.97 -12.08 -6.65
C ASP A 435 38.42 -11.82 -5.24
N THR A 436 37.40 -12.60 -4.87
CA THR A 436 36.79 -12.56 -3.54
C THR A 436 37.33 -13.62 -2.57
N SER A 437 38.33 -14.42 -2.98
CA SER A 437 38.83 -15.56 -2.19
C SER A 437 39.46 -15.17 -0.85
N LYS A 438 39.96 -13.94 -0.76
CA LYS A 438 40.57 -13.39 0.48
C LYS A 438 39.60 -12.68 1.40
N LEU A 439 38.34 -12.51 0.99
CA LEU A 439 37.31 -11.89 1.83
C LEU A 439 36.83 -12.88 2.90
N GLN A 440 36.82 -12.45 4.15
CA GLN A 440 36.31 -13.23 5.27
C GLN A 440 35.29 -12.43 6.06
N GLY A 441 34.16 -13.06 6.41
CA GLY A 441 33.13 -12.44 7.22
C GLY A 441 32.39 -11.28 6.53
N VAL A 442 32.50 -11.18 5.20
CA VAL A 442 31.86 -10.12 4.40
C VAL A 442 31.36 -10.65 3.04
N THR A 443 30.34 -10.00 2.51
CA THR A 443 29.90 -10.14 1.12
C THR A 443 30.22 -8.86 0.36
N ILE A 444 30.33 -8.96 -0.96
CA ILE A 444 30.49 -7.80 -1.85
C ILE A 444 29.43 -7.85 -2.95
N THR A 445 28.82 -6.72 -3.24
CA THR A 445 27.85 -6.53 -4.33
C THR A 445 28.49 -5.82 -5.54
N PRO A 446 27.90 -5.93 -6.75
CA PRO A 446 28.53 -5.42 -7.96
C PRO A 446 28.73 -3.89 -8.01
N ASN A 447 28.10 -3.12 -7.12
CA ASN A 447 28.40 -1.70 -6.93
C ASN A 447 29.62 -1.43 -6.05
N GLY A 448 30.36 -2.48 -5.63
CA GLY A 448 31.54 -2.35 -4.77
C GLY A 448 31.24 -2.15 -3.28
N GLN A 449 29.98 -2.32 -2.84
CA GLN A 449 29.62 -2.20 -1.44
C GLN A 449 29.82 -3.52 -0.71
N PHE A 450 30.46 -3.46 0.47
CA PHE A 450 30.64 -4.60 1.37
C PHE A 450 29.58 -4.61 2.48
N PHE A 451 29.15 -5.83 2.83
CA PHE A 451 28.23 -6.07 3.95
C PHE A 451 28.82 -7.15 4.86
N ARG A 452 28.78 -6.93 6.17
CA ARG A 452 29.28 -7.91 7.15
C ARG A 452 28.34 -9.11 7.25
N THR A 453 28.89 -10.29 7.57
CA THR A 453 28.14 -11.55 7.70
C THR A 453 28.26 -12.22 9.06
N ASP A 454 28.99 -11.59 10.00
CA ASP A 454 29.14 -12.07 11.38
C ASP A 454 27.82 -12.06 12.18
N LYS A 455 26.87 -11.20 11.76
CA LYS A 455 25.48 -11.19 12.22
C LYS A 455 24.53 -10.99 11.05
N LYS A 456 23.36 -11.60 11.14
CA LYS A 456 22.29 -11.38 10.16
C LYS A 456 21.66 -10.01 10.38
N GLY A 457 21.51 -9.24 9.30
CA GLY A 457 20.84 -7.95 9.33
C GLY A 457 19.34 -8.07 9.57
N PHE A 458 18.72 -7.03 10.11
CA PHE A 458 17.29 -7.07 10.41
C PHE A 458 16.43 -7.14 9.14
N LEU A 459 16.82 -6.45 8.05
CA LEU A 459 16.09 -6.53 6.77
C LEU A 459 16.13 -7.94 6.17
N PRO A 460 17.31 -8.59 6.01
CA PRO A 460 17.39 -10.00 5.63
C PRO A 460 16.53 -10.93 6.49
N GLN A 461 16.54 -10.73 7.82
CA GLN A 461 15.72 -11.54 8.71
C GLN A 461 14.22 -11.30 8.47
N MET A 462 13.80 -10.05 8.31
CA MET A 462 12.41 -9.73 7.97
C MET A 462 11.98 -10.33 6.63
N MET A 463 12.88 -10.31 5.61
CA MET A 463 12.60 -10.93 4.30
C MET A 463 12.37 -12.43 4.45
N GLU A 464 13.21 -13.11 5.22
CA GLU A 464 13.07 -14.55 5.48
C GLU A 464 11.78 -14.86 6.23
N ASP A 465 11.49 -14.15 7.33
CA ASP A 465 10.28 -14.34 8.13
C ASP A 465 9.01 -14.15 7.27
N MET A 466 8.97 -13.09 6.46
CA MET A 466 7.84 -12.83 5.55
C MET A 466 7.70 -13.88 4.45
N TYR A 467 8.81 -14.38 3.92
CA TYR A 467 8.81 -15.40 2.88
C TYR A 467 8.28 -16.74 3.41
N GLU A 468 8.69 -17.13 4.63
CA GLU A 468 8.18 -18.32 5.30
C GLU A 468 6.70 -18.18 5.68
N ASP A 469 6.28 -17.02 6.18
CA ASP A 469 4.86 -16.72 6.42
C ASP A 469 4.04 -16.86 5.13
N ARG A 470 4.52 -16.29 4.02
CA ARG A 470 3.86 -16.42 2.71
C ARG A 470 3.70 -17.90 2.30
N LYS A 471 4.75 -18.70 2.43
CA LYS A 471 4.69 -20.15 2.13
C LYS A 471 3.67 -20.85 2.99
N LYS A 472 3.65 -20.54 4.30
CA LYS A 472 2.69 -21.09 5.27
C LYS A 472 1.25 -20.74 4.87
N PHE A 473 0.94 -19.48 4.62
CA PHE A 473 -0.41 -19.07 4.24
C PHE A 473 -0.84 -19.61 2.88
N LYS A 474 0.07 -19.67 1.90
CA LYS A 474 -0.20 -20.32 0.61
C LYS A 474 -0.55 -21.79 0.77
N LYS A 475 0.16 -22.53 1.63
CA LYS A 475 -0.13 -23.95 1.93
C LYS A 475 -1.50 -24.10 2.61
N LEU A 476 -1.82 -23.23 3.57
CA LEU A 476 -3.13 -23.25 4.24
C LEU A 476 -4.27 -22.94 3.27
N MET A 477 -4.08 -21.96 2.38
CA MET A 477 -5.05 -21.63 1.32
C MET A 477 -5.30 -22.84 0.39
N LEU A 478 -4.23 -23.51 -0.08
CA LEU A 478 -4.36 -24.67 -0.96
C LEU A 478 -5.07 -25.84 -0.27
N LYS A 479 -4.77 -26.06 1.02
CA LYS A 479 -5.48 -27.05 1.83
C LYS A 479 -6.96 -26.71 1.96
N ALA A 480 -7.30 -25.46 2.29
CA ALA A 480 -8.70 -25.04 2.38
C ALA A 480 -9.44 -25.17 1.04
N LYS A 481 -8.78 -24.92 -0.11
CA LYS A 481 -9.36 -25.20 -1.44
C LYS A 481 -9.67 -26.67 -1.64
N GLN A 482 -8.76 -27.56 -1.23
CA GLN A 482 -8.98 -29.01 -1.31
C GLN A 482 -10.12 -29.45 -0.38
N ASP A 483 -10.20 -28.90 0.83
CA ASP A 483 -11.29 -29.16 1.76
C ASP A 483 -12.64 -28.68 1.19
N TYR A 484 -12.67 -27.52 0.49
CA TYR A 484 -13.84 -27.00 -0.20
C TYR A 484 -14.37 -27.96 -1.29
N GLU A 485 -13.47 -28.51 -2.11
CA GLU A 485 -13.85 -29.46 -3.18
C GLU A 485 -14.46 -30.76 -2.63
N ASN A 486 -14.08 -31.15 -1.40
CA ASN A 486 -14.54 -32.38 -0.78
C ASN A 486 -15.77 -32.21 0.14
N GLU A 487 -16.15 -30.97 0.49
CA GLU A 487 -17.29 -30.69 1.39
C GLU A 487 -18.61 -30.61 0.59
N LYS A 488 -19.71 -30.99 1.23
CA LYS A 488 -21.06 -30.94 0.65
C LYS A 488 -22.04 -30.09 1.46
N ASP A 489 -21.70 -29.79 2.72
CA ASP A 489 -22.54 -28.98 3.62
C ASP A 489 -22.37 -27.51 3.25
N LYS A 490 -23.48 -26.85 2.86
CA LYS A 490 -23.48 -25.43 2.43
C LYS A 490 -22.96 -24.48 3.50
N THR A 491 -23.26 -24.73 4.78
CA THR A 491 -22.79 -23.88 5.89
C THR A 491 -21.27 -24.00 6.04
N LYS A 492 -20.74 -25.22 5.98
CA LYS A 492 -19.30 -25.45 6.04
C LYS A 492 -18.58 -24.92 4.79
N LEU A 493 -19.17 -25.06 3.60
CA LEU A 493 -18.64 -24.50 2.37
C LEU A 493 -18.43 -22.99 2.50
N TYR A 494 -19.42 -22.26 3.07
CA TYR A 494 -19.31 -20.84 3.31
C TYR A 494 -18.16 -20.48 4.27
N GLU A 495 -18.00 -21.22 5.36
CA GLU A 495 -16.89 -21.00 6.30
C GLU A 495 -15.53 -21.31 5.67
N ILE A 496 -15.43 -22.37 4.85
CA ILE A 496 -14.20 -22.71 4.13
C ILE A 496 -13.86 -21.64 3.09
N GLU A 497 -14.84 -21.10 2.38
CA GLU A 497 -14.65 -20.00 1.43
C GLU A 497 -14.06 -18.75 2.11
N LYS A 498 -14.53 -18.38 3.29
CA LYS A 498 -13.95 -17.32 4.11
C LYS A 498 -12.49 -17.61 4.48
N LEU A 499 -12.18 -18.84 4.84
CA LEU A 499 -10.80 -19.24 5.14
C LEU A 499 -9.89 -19.15 3.91
N ILE A 500 -10.38 -19.55 2.74
CA ILE A 500 -9.65 -19.43 1.46
C ILE A 500 -9.35 -17.94 1.20
N ALA A 501 -10.34 -17.07 1.30
CA ALA A 501 -10.18 -15.62 1.11
C ALA A 501 -9.16 -15.05 2.11
N ARG A 502 -9.30 -15.36 3.39
CA ARG A 502 -8.39 -14.91 4.46
C ARG A 502 -6.94 -15.35 4.20
N TYR A 503 -6.70 -16.62 3.93
CA TYR A 503 -5.33 -17.12 3.67
C TYR A 503 -4.76 -16.58 2.36
N ASN A 504 -5.61 -16.39 1.34
CA ASN A 504 -5.18 -15.75 0.10
C ASN A 504 -4.74 -14.30 0.34
N ASN A 505 -5.52 -13.51 1.08
CA ASN A 505 -5.18 -12.13 1.40
C ASN A 505 -3.90 -12.04 2.25
N LEU A 506 -3.73 -12.91 3.25
CA LEU A 506 -2.50 -12.96 4.05
C LEU A 506 -1.26 -13.29 3.20
N GLN A 507 -1.33 -14.28 2.29
CA GLN A 507 -0.19 -14.60 1.43
C GLN A 507 0.08 -13.51 0.39
N LEU A 508 -0.97 -12.83 -0.12
CA LEU A 508 -0.83 -11.70 -1.04
C LEU A 508 -0.24 -10.48 -0.32
N ALA A 509 -0.67 -10.18 0.90
CA ALA A 509 -0.10 -9.11 1.71
C ALA A 509 1.41 -9.30 1.89
N LYS A 510 1.86 -10.52 2.27
CA LYS A 510 3.29 -10.83 2.36
C LYS A 510 4.01 -10.71 1.02
N LYS A 511 3.38 -11.12 -0.10
CA LYS A 511 3.94 -10.94 -1.45
C LYS A 511 4.13 -9.46 -1.79
N VAL A 512 3.13 -8.62 -1.51
CA VAL A 512 3.18 -7.17 -1.75
C VAL A 512 4.29 -6.54 -0.90
N SER A 513 4.35 -6.85 0.39
CA SER A 513 5.40 -6.34 1.29
C SER A 513 6.79 -6.74 0.80
N LEU A 514 7.04 -8.01 0.50
CA LEU A 514 8.32 -8.48 -0.02
C LEU A 514 8.77 -7.74 -1.29
N ASN A 515 7.85 -7.56 -2.24
CA ASN A 515 8.18 -6.91 -3.52
C ASN A 515 8.37 -5.39 -3.39
N SER A 516 7.79 -4.76 -2.36
CA SER A 516 7.90 -3.32 -2.14
C SER A 516 9.12 -2.89 -1.29
N ALA A 517 9.81 -3.84 -0.64
CA ALA A 517 10.96 -3.57 0.23
C ALA A 517 12.05 -2.75 -0.46
N TYR A 518 12.45 -3.20 -1.64
CA TYR A 518 13.45 -2.51 -2.47
C TYR A 518 13.01 -1.09 -2.85
N GLY A 519 11.73 -0.90 -3.23
CA GLY A 519 11.19 0.42 -3.58
C GLY A 519 11.27 1.42 -2.43
N ALA A 520 11.10 0.95 -1.18
CA ALA A 520 11.26 1.77 0.00
C ALA A 520 12.74 2.20 0.19
N LEU A 521 13.71 1.29 0.06
CA LEU A 521 15.14 1.59 0.18
C LEU A 521 15.62 2.67 -0.81
N GLY A 522 15.06 2.70 -2.01
CA GLY A 522 15.38 3.67 -3.06
C GLY A 522 14.67 5.03 -2.93
N SER A 523 13.84 5.23 -1.92
CA SER A 523 13.07 6.47 -1.72
C SER A 523 13.70 7.38 -0.67
N GLN A 524 13.98 8.64 -1.03
CA GLN A 524 14.52 9.65 -0.11
C GLN A 524 13.62 9.93 1.11
N TYR A 525 12.34 9.59 1.03
CA TYR A 525 11.37 9.77 2.12
C TYR A 525 11.37 8.62 3.13
N PHE A 526 12.23 7.63 2.90
CA PHE A 526 12.34 6.48 3.80
C PHE A 526 13.40 6.72 4.88
N ARG A 527 13.14 6.33 6.13
CA ARG A 527 14.06 6.46 7.28
C ARG A 527 15.43 5.84 7.00
N PHE A 528 15.44 4.68 6.37
CA PHE A 528 16.64 3.89 6.07
C PHE A 528 17.10 4.05 4.61
N TYR A 529 16.73 5.16 3.95
CA TYR A 529 17.21 5.45 2.60
C TYR A 529 18.73 5.46 2.55
N ASP A 530 19.28 4.62 1.71
CA ASP A 530 20.69 4.61 1.35
C ASP A 530 20.84 4.10 -0.09
N LEU A 531 21.32 4.97 -0.97
CA LEU A 531 21.45 4.67 -2.39
C LEU A 531 22.39 3.48 -2.65
N ARG A 532 23.40 3.27 -1.79
CA ARG A 532 24.35 2.15 -1.89
C ARG A 532 23.63 0.81 -1.74
N GLN A 533 22.66 0.73 -0.82
CA GLN A 533 21.86 -0.48 -0.61
C GLN A 533 20.89 -0.72 -1.78
N ALA A 534 20.25 0.33 -2.29
CA ALA A 534 19.36 0.22 -3.44
C ALA A 534 20.12 -0.28 -4.69
N LEU A 535 21.29 0.31 -4.98
CA LEU A 535 22.18 -0.14 -6.06
C LEU A 535 22.71 -1.57 -5.85
N ALA A 536 23.02 -1.94 -4.59
CA ALA A 536 23.46 -3.28 -4.27
C ALA A 536 22.41 -4.34 -4.69
N VAL A 537 21.12 -4.08 -4.42
CA VAL A 537 20.05 -4.99 -4.80
C VAL A 537 19.87 -5.08 -6.31
N THR A 538 19.81 -3.93 -7.02
CA THR A 538 19.56 -3.94 -8.47
C THR A 538 20.72 -4.55 -9.26
N LEU A 539 21.97 -4.18 -8.94
CA LEU A 539 23.12 -4.72 -9.64
C LEU A 539 23.39 -6.19 -9.30
N ALA A 540 23.09 -6.63 -8.08
CA ALA A 540 23.08 -8.07 -7.75
C ALA A 540 22.00 -8.81 -8.55
N GLY A 541 20.83 -8.20 -8.79
CA GLY A 541 19.80 -8.73 -9.67
C GLY A 541 20.27 -8.85 -11.10
N GLN A 542 20.89 -7.81 -11.65
CA GLN A 542 21.51 -7.84 -12.98
C GLN A 542 22.57 -8.95 -13.09
N LEU A 543 23.44 -9.07 -12.10
CA LEU A 543 24.43 -10.14 -12.04
C LEU A 543 23.79 -11.53 -12.12
N SER A 544 22.75 -11.73 -11.31
CA SER A 544 22.06 -13.02 -11.21
C SER A 544 21.38 -13.41 -12.53
N ILE A 545 20.59 -12.52 -13.11
CA ILE A 545 19.83 -12.82 -14.33
C ILE A 545 20.76 -13.04 -15.53
N ARG A 546 21.82 -12.21 -15.67
CA ARG A 546 22.80 -12.34 -16.75
C ARG A 546 23.67 -13.60 -16.57
N TRP A 547 23.99 -13.99 -15.35
CA TRP A 547 24.68 -15.25 -15.08
C TRP A 547 23.84 -16.45 -15.50
N ILE A 548 22.53 -16.46 -15.17
CA ILE A 548 21.62 -17.53 -15.57
C ILE A 548 21.45 -17.55 -17.09
N GLU A 549 21.32 -16.40 -17.74
CA GLU A 549 21.29 -16.28 -19.20
C GLU A 549 22.50 -16.97 -19.84
N ASN A 550 23.71 -16.64 -19.37
CA ASN A 550 24.94 -17.24 -19.87
C ASN A 550 24.93 -18.77 -19.67
N LYS A 551 24.51 -19.23 -18.49
CA LYS A 551 24.47 -20.67 -18.20
C LYS A 551 23.41 -21.43 -18.99
N LEU A 552 22.26 -20.82 -19.24
CA LEU A 552 21.24 -21.41 -20.11
C LEU A 552 21.73 -21.52 -21.55
N ASN A 553 22.39 -20.48 -22.07
CA ASN A 553 22.98 -20.51 -23.42
C ASN A 553 24.09 -21.57 -23.54
N GLU A 554 24.99 -21.66 -22.55
CA GLU A 554 26.00 -22.75 -22.49
C GLU A 554 25.34 -24.12 -22.51
N TYR A 555 24.32 -24.34 -21.68
CA TYR A 555 23.59 -25.60 -21.58
C TYR A 555 22.88 -25.98 -22.88
N MET A 556 22.14 -25.03 -23.49
CA MET A 556 21.39 -25.28 -24.73
C MET A 556 22.32 -25.54 -25.92
N ASN A 557 23.42 -24.77 -26.05
CA ASN A 557 24.42 -25.03 -27.10
C ASN A 557 25.03 -26.43 -26.96
N LYS A 558 25.32 -26.88 -25.74
CA LYS A 558 25.81 -28.23 -25.48
C LYS A 558 24.76 -29.30 -25.81
N LEU A 559 23.51 -29.09 -25.37
CA LEU A 559 22.39 -30.05 -25.56
C LEU A 559 22.06 -30.23 -27.05
N LEU A 560 21.97 -29.13 -27.79
CA LEU A 560 21.59 -29.11 -29.20
C LEU A 560 22.79 -29.22 -30.16
N LYS A 561 24.01 -29.41 -29.62
CA LYS A 561 25.26 -29.48 -30.38
C LYS A 561 25.49 -28.31 -31.31
N THR A 562 25.19 -27.12 -30.86
CA THR A 562 25.41 -25.84 -31.55
C THR A 562 26.52 -25.04 -30.85
N THR A 563 26.97 -23.96 -31.46
CA THR A 563 28.04 -23.11 -30.89
C THR A 563 27.64 -21.64 -31.05
N GLY A 564 27.69 -20.88 -29.95
CA GLY A 564 27.51 -19.42 -29.99
C GLY A 564 26.09 -18.97 -30.30
N ILE A 565 25.08 -19.85 -30.26
CA ILE A 565 23.69 -19.47 -30.47
C ILE A 565 23.12 -18.93 -29.15
N ASP A 566 22.43 -17.81 -29.24
CA ASP A 566 21.70 -17.21 -28.13
C ASP A 566 20.25 -17.74 -28.12
N TYR A 567 19.98 -18.64 -27.20
CA TYR A 567 18.66 -19.27 -27.01
C TYR A 567 17.77 -18.47 -26.06
N VAL A 568 18.33 -17.55 -25.28
CA VAL A 568 17.55 -16.67 -24.43
C VAL A 568 17.06 -15.48 -25.26
N ILE A 569 15.81 -15.54 -25.69
CA ILE A 569 15.22 -14.58 -26.62
C ILE A 569 14.79 -13.27 -25.98
N ALA A 570 14.53 -13.27 -24.68
CA ALA A 570 14.22 -12.08 -23.87
C ALA A 570 14.46 -12.37 -22.40
N SER A 571 14.73 -11.34 -21.62
CA SER A 571 14.70 -11.37 -20.15
C SER A 571 14.29 -9.99 -19.62
N ASP A 572 13.62 -9.98 -18.47
CA ASP A 572 13.21 -8.76 -17.79
C ASP A 572 13.29 -8.99 -16.27
N THR A 573 14.16 -8.26 -15.63
CA THR A 573 14.35 -8.21 -14.17
C THR A 573 14.61 -9.60 -13.54
N ASP A 574 13.60 -10.46 -13.47
CA ASP A 574 13.60 -11.78 -12.84
C ASP A 574 13.04 -12.89 -13.73
N SER A 575 12.61 -12.55 -14.96
CA SER A 575 12.08 -13.51 -15.92
C SER A 575 13.01 -13.74 -17.11
N ILE A 576 13.05 -14.99 -17.60
CA ILE A 576 13.82 -15.42 -18.78
C ILE A 576 12.92 -16.20 -19.70
N TYR A 577 13.01 -15.87 -21.00
CA TYR A 577 12.31 -16.58 -22.07
C TYR A 577 13.32 -17.34 -22.91
N LEU A 578 13.27 -18.67 -22.85
CA LEU A 578 14.19 -19.57 -23.49
C LEU A 578 13.52 -20.28 -24.67
N ARG A 579 14.11 -20.17 -25.85
CA ARG A 579 13.73 -20.95 -27.02
C ARG A 579 14.31 -22.36 -26.92
N LEU A 580 13.47 -23.38 -27.07
CA LEU A 580 13.86 -24.78 -26.89
C LEU A 580 14.32 -25.48 -28.18
N GLY A 581 14.13 -24.85 -29.33
CA GLY A 581 14.52 -25.41 -30.62
C GLY A 581 14.64 -24.37 -31.72
#